data_fa40e3fa016475a5a37b7b19e90e642f
#
_entry.id   fa40e3fa016475a5a37b7b19e90e642f
#
_cell.length_a   1.000
_cell.length_b   1.000
_cell.length_c   1.000
_cell.angle_alpha   90.00
_cell.angle_beta   90.00
_cell.angle_gamma   90.00
#
_symmetry.space_group_name_H-M   'P 1'
#
loop_
_entity.id
_entity.type
_entity.pdbx_description
1 polymer ?
#
loop_
_entity_poly.entity_id
_entity_poly.type
_entity_poly.pdbx_seq_one_letter_code
_entity_poly.pdbx_strand_id
1 'polypeptide(L)'
;MFAIQETLDHAAYALSWLRGAKCVASSSSIERIRVSLETTGLIRFFEPNLFSASDVRNGKPAPDLLLHAAGKMGVEPGGCIVVEDSSVGVTAGVTAGMTVIGFAGASHVGSDTADQLRAAGACDVITDMRALKGAIIDLRGW
;
A
#
# COMPACT_ATOMS: atom_id res chain seq x y z
N MET A 1 -0.81 10.21 3.55
CA MET A 1 -1.22 9.48 2.33
C MET A 1 -1.15 7.99 2.57
N PHE A 2 -2.16 7.28 2.12
CA PHE A 2 -2.14 5.83 2.04
C PHE A 2 -1.94 5.38 0.62
N ALA A 3 -0.90 4.61 0.38
CA ALA A 3 -0.70 3.91 -0.87
C ALA A 3 -0.91 2.42 -0.61
N ILE A 4 -1.85 1.83 -1.29
CA ILE A 4 -2.19 0.42 -1.15
C ILE A 4 -2.05 -0.24 -2.51
N GLN A 5 -1.60 -1.47 -2.50
CA GLN A 5 -1.59 -2.29 -3.69
C GLN A 5 -2.83 -3.16 -3.66
N GLU A 6 -3.69 -3.02 -4.61
CA GLU A 6 -4.82 -3.88 -4.90
C GLU A 6 -5.62 -4.46 -3.73
N THR A 7 -6.53 -5.28 -4.07
CA THR A 7 -7.62 -5.86 -3.31
C THR A 7 -7.15 -6.68 -2.12
N LEU A 8 -7.36 -6.14 -0.94
CA LEU A 8 -7.12 -6.85 0.30
C LEU A 8 -8.47 -7.11 0.99
N ASP A 9 -8.62 -8.29 1.54
CA ASP A 9 -9.83 -8.65 2.29
C ASP A 9 -10.02 -7.68 3.46
N HIS A 10 -11.25 -7.29 3.72
CA HIS A 10 -11.62 -6.33 4.77
C HIS A 10 -11.08 -4.92 4.56
N ALA A 11 -10.55 -4.61 3.36
CA ALA A 11 -10.02 -3.29 3.06
C ALA A 11 -11.08 -2.19 3.20
N ALA A 12 -12.31 -2.46 2.78
CA ALA A 12 -13.40 -1.49 2.88
C ALA A 12 -13.65 -1.07 4.33
N TYR A 13 -13.58 -2.00 5.29
CA TYR A 13 -13.70 -1.69 6.71
C TYR A 13 -12.60 -0.72 7.14
N ALA A 14 -11.35 -1.05 6.84
CA ALA A 14 -10.22 -0.21 7.21
C ALA A 14 -10.30 1.17 6.56
N LEU A 15 -10.59 1.22 5.25
CA LEU A 15 -10.60 2.46 4.48
C LEU A 15 -11.73 3.41 4.89
N SER A 16 -12.84 2.87 5.40
CA SER A 16 -14.00 3.69 5.76
C SER A 16 -13.72 4.67 6.90
N TRP A 17 -12.77 4.37 7.78
CA TRP A 17 -12.44 5.25 8.91
C TRP A 17 -11.03 5.84 8.85
N LEU A 18 -10.21 5.45 7.91
CA LEU A 18 -8.89 6.06 7.70
C LEU A 18 -9.05 7.50 7.24
N ARG A 19 -8.33 8.39 7.89
CA ARG A 19 -8.30 9.81 7.52
C ARG A 19 -7.17 10.08 6.53
N GLY A 20 -7.34 11.16 5.77
CA GLY A 20 -6.32 11.63 4.85
C GLY A 20 -6.45 11.07 3.45
N ALA A 21 -5.59 11.55 2.58
CA ALA A 21 -5.60 11.19 1.17
C ALA A 21 -5.17 9.73 0.97
N LYS A 22 -5.85 9.08 0.04
CA LYS A 22 -5.61 7.66 -0.27
C LYS A 22 -5.36 7.49 -1.75
N CYS A 23 -4.43 6.61 -2.10
CA CYS A 23 -4.17 6.28 -3.49
C CYS A 23 -3.83 4.80 -3.63
N VAL A 24 -3.90 4.32 -4.86
CA VAL A 24 -3.39 3.00 -5.23
C VAL A 24 -2.14 3.22 -6.08
N ALA A 25 -1.09 2.49 -5.74
CA ALA A 25 0.16 2.47 -6.50
C ALA A 25 0.50 1.02 -6.82
N SER A 26 0.25 0.60 -8.06
CA SER A 26 0.30 -0.80 -8.45
C SER A 26 1.18 -1.01 -9.67
N SER A 27 1.78 -2.20 -9.74
CA SER A 27 2.55 -2.64 -10.92
C SER A 27 1.65 -2.97 -12.12
N SER A 28 0.34 -3.05 -11.91
CA SER A 28 -0.63 -3.32 -12.96
C SER A 28 -0.92 -2.07 -13.80
N SER A 29 -1.54 -2.26 -14.97
CA SER A 29 -2.01 -1.15 -15.80
C SER A 29 -3.19 -0.44 -15.12
N ILE A 30 -3.43 0.82 -15.51
CA ILE A 30 -4.55 1.60 -14.98
C ILE A 30 -5.88 0.86 -15.20
N GLU A 31 -6.06 0.25 -16.37
CA GLU A 31 -7.28 -0.49 -16.70
C GLU A 31 -7.50 -1.65 -15.73
N ARG A 32 -6.46 -2.41 -15.42
CA ARG A 32 -6.55 -3.54 -14.49
C ARG A 32 -6.80 -3.07 -13.06
N ILE A 33 -6.13 -2.01 -12.64
CA ILE A 33 -6.36 -1.40 -11.33
C ILE A 33 -7.84 -1.01 -11.21
N ARG A 34 -8.36 -0.33 -12.20
CA ARG A 34 -9.75 0.14 -12.20
C ARG A 34 -10.74 -1.02 -12.15
N VAL A 35 -10.56 -2.04 -12.98
CA VAL A 35 -11.43 -3.23 -12.98
C VAL A 35 -11.41 -3.92 -11.62
N SER A 36 -10.23 -4.10 -11.06
CA SER A 36 -10.05 -4.74 -9.74
C SER A 36 -10.79 -3.97 -8.64
N LEU A 37 -10.66 -2.65 -8.61
CA LEU A 37 -11.29 -1.80 -7.60
C LEU A 37 -12.80 -1.70 -7.79
N GLU A 38 -13.28 -1.68 -9.01
CA GLU A 38 -14.72 -1.67 -9.31
C GLU A 38 -15.36 -2.98 -8.88
N THR A 39 -14.71 -4.10 -9.20
CA THR A 39 -15.21 -5.44 -8.86
C THR A 39 -15.35 -5.62 -7.34
N THR A 40 -14.44 -5.05 -6.57
CA THR A 40 -14.46 -5.15 -5.11
C THR A 40 -15.22 -4.02 -4.42
N GLY A 41 -15.67 -3.02 -5.18
CA GLY A 41 -16.36 -1.86 -4.62
C GLY A 41 -15.44 -0.89 -3.91
N LEU A 42 -14.13 -0.98 -4.07
CA LEU A 42 -13.16 -0.14 -3.38
C LEU A 42 -12.80 1.14 -4.13
N ILE A 43 -13.20 1.27 -5.39
CA ILE A 43 -12.79 2.41 -6.22
C ILE A 43 -13.18 3.76 -5.61
N ARG A 44 -14.31 3.82 -4.93
CA ARG A 44 -14.81 5.05 -4.30
C ARG A 44 -13.86 5.64 -3.27
N PHE A 45 -12.99 4.82 -2.68
CA PHE A 45 -12.02 5.29 -1.68
C PHE A 45 -10.78 5.93 -2.30
N PHE A 46 -10.50 5.65 -3.55
CA PHE A 46 -9.22 6.00 -4.17
C PHE A 46 -9.35 6.94 -5.36
N GLU A 47 -10.41 6.79 -6.16
CA GLU A 47 -10.54 7.58 -7.39
C GLU A 47 -10.52 9.08 -7.10
N PRO A 48 -9.80 9.90 -7.88
CA PRO A 48 -9.07 9.57 -9.10
C PRO A 48 -7.61 9.17 -8.90
N ASN A 49 -7.19 8.87 -7.68
CA ASN A 49 -5.79 8.71 -7.30
C ASN A 49 -5.29 7.28 -7.54
N LEU A 50 -5.19 6.91 -8.81
CA LEU A 50 -4.73 5.60 -9.25
C LEU A 50 -3.43 5.78 -10.02
N PHE A 51 -2.36 5.14 -9.57
CA PHE A 51 -1.03 5.26 -10.16
C PHE A 51 -0.51 3.89 -10.59
N SER A 52 0.02 3.82 -11.80
CA SER A 52 0.49 2.58 -12.43
C SER A 52 1.98 2.63 -12.68
N ALA A 53 2.63 1.47 -12.67
CA ALA A 53 4.03 1.36 -13.03
C ALA A 53 4.30 1.85 -14.46
N SER A 54 3.29 1.85 -15.33
CA SER A 54 3.43 2.41 -16.68
C SER A 54 3.62 3.93 -16.69
N ASP A 55 3.36 4.62 -15.56
CA ASP A 55 3.54 6.07 -15.44
C ASP A 55 4.98 6.46 -15.10
N VAL A 56 5.84 5.50 -14.79
CA VAL A 56 7.21 5.75 -14.33
C VAL A 56 8.22 4.92 -15.12
N ARG A 57 9.48 5.33 -15.02
CA ARG A 57 10.57 4.69 -15.75
C ARG A 57 10.91 3.30 -15.20
N ASN A 58 11.01 3.19 -13.87
CA ASN A 58 11.40 1.95 -13.21
C ASN A 58 10.32 1.53 -12.22
N GLY A 59 9.78 0.33 -12.42
CA GLY A 59 8.82 -0.26 -11.48
C GLY A 59 9.49 -0.79 -10.21
N LYS A 60 8.67 -1.23 -9.25
CA LYS A 60 9.15 -1.84 -8.01
C LYS A 60 10.14 -2.98 -8.30
N PRO A 61 11.23 -3.11 -7.57
CA PRO A 61 11.52 -2.53 -6.24
C PRO A 61 12.07 -1.10 -6.27
N ALA A 62 12.19 -0.46 -7.44
CA ALA A 62 12.60 0.93 -7.50
C ALA A 62 11.55 1.83 -6.82
N PRO A 63 11.95 2.96 -6.24
CA PRO A 63 11.03 3.83 -5.52
C PRO A 63 10.19 4.74 -6.43
N ASP A 64 10.42 4.69 -7.75
CA ASP A 64 9.86 5.65 -8.71
C ASP A 64 8.35 5.79 -8.61
N LEU A 65 7.62 4.68 -8.56
CA LEU A 65 6.16 4.70 -8.55
C LEU A 65 5.62 5.37 -7.28
N LEU A 66 6.17 5.02 -6.12
CA LEU A 66 5.71 5.59 -4.85
C LEU A 66 6.09 7.06 -4.72
N LEU A 67 7.27 7.44 -5.20
CA LEU A 67 7.67 8.85 -5.24
C LEU A 67 6.79 9.66 -6.20
N HIS A 68 6.43 9.08 -7.33
CA HIS A 68 5.49 9.68 -8.28
C HIS A 68 4.13 9.92 -7.63
N ALA A 69 3.61 8.90 -6.94
CA ALA A 69 2.32 8.99 -6.24
C ALA A 69 2.36 10.09 -5.17
N ALA A 70 3.41 10.11 -4.33
CA ALA A 70 3.55 11.13 -3.29
C ALA A 70 3.60 12.53 -3.89
N GLY A 71 4.34 12.72 -5.00
CA GLY A 71 4.41 13.99 -5.71
C GLY A 71 3.05 14.43 -6.25
N LYS A 72 2.30 13.53 -6.86
CA LYS A 72 0.96 13.82 -7.37
C LYS A 72 -0.03 14.13 -6.26
N MET A 73 0.12 13.49 -5.10
CA MET A 73 -0.74 13.73 -3.94
C MET A 73 -0.30 14.95 -3.13
N GLY A 74 0.85 15.53 -3.44
CA GLY A 74 1.37 16.70 -2.73
C GLY A 74 1.83 16.41 -1.30
N VAL A 75 2.39 15.21 -1.05
CA VAL A 75 2.80 14.78 0.30
C VAL A 75 4.28 14.41 0.28
N GLU A 76 4.97 14.72 1.37
CA GLU A 76 6.35 14.27 1.55
C GLU A 76 6.38 12.76 1.82
N PRO A 77 7.40 12.03 1.31
CA PRO A 77 7.51 10.59 1.55
C PRO A 77 7.45 10.20 3.03
N GLY A 78 8.10 10.95 3.90
CA GLY A 78 8.08 10.69 5.35
C GLY A 78 6.69 10.76 5.98
N GLY A 79 5.73 11.41 5.32
CA GLY A 79 4.33 11.46 5.76
C GLY A 79 3.45 10.37 5.18
N CYS A 80 4.02 9.46 4.39
CA CYS A 80 3.28 8.42 3.70
C CYS A 80 3.34 7.08 4.45
N ILE A 81 2.23 6.37 4.47
CA ILE A 81 2.17 4.99 4.92
C ILE A 81 1.79 4.12 3.72
N VAL A 82 2.56 3.08 3.48
CA VAL A 82 2.34 2.13 2.39
C VAL A 82 1.95 0.79 2.98
N VAL A 83 0.91 0.18 2.43
CA VAL A 83 0.53 -1.20 2.78
C VAL A 83 0.89 -2.09 1.59
N GLU A 84 1.74 -3.08 1.83
CA GLU A 84 2.29 -3.94 0.77
C GLU A 84 2.28 -5.41 1.17
N ASP A 85 1.98 -6.27 0.19
CA ASP A 85 1.94 -7.72 0.39
C ASP A 85 3.14 -8.47 -0.19
N SER A 86 4.07 -7.77 -0.82
CA SER A 86 5.28 -8.38 -1.41
C SER A 86 6.54 -7.71 -0.89
N SER A 87 7.62 -8.48 -0.79
CA SER A 87 8.92 -7.95 -0.40
C SER A 87 9.44 -6.92 -1.40
N VAL A 88 9.12 -7.08 -2.67
CA VAL A 88 9.47 -6.13 -3.74
C VAL A 88 8.81 -4.77 -3.48
N GLY A 89 7.53 -4.76 -3.14
CA GLY A 89 6.80 -3.54 -2.81
C GLY A 89 7.27 -2.91 -1.51
N VAL A 90 7.57 -3.72 -0.50
CA VAL A 90 8.14 -3.22 0.76
C VAL A 90 9.47 -2.51 0.50
N THR A 91 10.35 -3.14 -0.27
CA THR A 91 11.64 -2.54 -0.64
C THR A 91 11.45 -1.19 -1.32
N ALA A 92 10.51 -1.10 -2.25
CA ALA A 92 10.22 0.16 -2.95
C ALA A 92 9.79 1.26 -1.97
N GLY A 93 8.92 0.93 -1.02
CA GLY A 93 8.45 1.89 0.00
C GLY A 93 9.56 2.37 0.91
N VAL A 94 10.39 1.45 1.38
CA VAL A 94 11.53 1.78 2.25
C VAL A 94 12.53 2.67 1.50
N THR A 95 12.84 2.31 0.26
CA THR A 95 13.76 3.10 -0.57
C THR A 95 13.21 4.50 -0.84
N ALA A 96 11.89 4.63 -0.96
CA ALA A 96 11.23 5.93 -1.14
C ALA A 96 11.23 6.79 0.13
N GLY A 97 11.63 6.25 1.27
CA GLY A 97 11.60 6.98 2.55
C GLY A 97 10.25 6.96 3.24
N MET A 98 9.41 6.00 2.90
CA MET A 98 8.06 5.86 3.44
C MET A 98 8.01 4.82 4.56
N THR A 99 7.00 4.92 5.42
CA THR A 99 6.70 3.90 6.41
C THR A 99 5.89 2.79 5.75
N VAL A 100 6.35 1.54 5.87
CA VAL A 100 5.69 0.40 5.22
C VAL A 100 5.12 -0.55 6.26
N ILE A 101 3.84 -0.89 6.11
CA ILE A 101 3.18 -1.95 6.83
C ILE A 101 3.01 -3.12 5.86
N GLY A 102 3.56 -4.26 6.21
CA GLY A 102 3.39 -5.47 5.42
C GLY A 102 2.03 -6.12 5.66
N PHE A 103 1.46 -6.68 4.61
CA PHE A 103 0.22 -7.45 4.71
C PHE A 103 0.49 -8.89 4.32
N ALA A 104 0.33 -9.80 5.29
CA ALA A 104 0.48 -11.24 5.11
C ALA A 104 -0.89 -11.90 5.36
N GLY A 105 -1.81 -11.74 4.42
CA GLY A 105 -3.17 -12.25 4.54
C GLY A 105 -3.24 -13.77 4.48
N ALA A 106 -4.44 -14.30 4.75
CA ALA A 106 -4.69 -15.74 4.87
C ALA A 106 -4.39 -16.54 3.59
N SER A 107 -4.40 -15.89 2.43
CA SER A 107 -4.05 -16.53 1.16
C SER A 107 -2.54 -16.81 1.03
N HIS A 108 -1.72 -16.19 1.87
CA HIS A 108 -0.29 -16.44 1.95
C HIS A 108 -0.04 -17.43 3.07
N VAL A 109 -0.25 -18.70 2.78
CA VAL A 109 -0.11 -19.77 3.76
C VAL A 109 1.36 -20.11 3.92
N GLY A 110 1.96 -19.61 4.97
CA GLY A 110 3.34 -19.92 5.32
C GLY A 110 3.85 -18.89 6.30
N SER A 111 4.48 -19.36 7.36
CA SER A 111 5.09 -18.51 8.38
C SER A 111 6.16 -17.59 7.82
N ASP A 112 6.70 -17.89 6.62
CA ASP A 112 7.82 -17.16 6.04
C ASP A 112 7.45 -15.80 5.44
N THR A 113 6.17 -15.61 5.05
CA THR A 113 5.75 -14.38 4.40
C THR A 113 5.96 -13.16 5.29
N ALA A 114 5.51 -13.23 6.56
CA ALA A 114 5.69 -12.13 7.50
C ALA A 114 7.18 -11.83 7.72
N ASP A 115 8.00 -12.86 7.86
CA ASP A 115 9.44 -12.72 8.05
C ASP A 115 10.11 -12.07 6.84
N GLN A 116 9.69 -12.45 5.63
CA GLN A 116 10.21 -11.86 4.40
C GLN A 116 9.84 -10.37 4.30
N LEU A 117 8.63 -10.00 4.66
CA LEU A 117 8.20 -8.61 4.65
C LEU A 117 8.97 -7.78 5.68
N ARG A 118 9.20 -8.31 6.87
CA ARG A 118 10.02 -7.64 7.89
C ARG A 118 11.47 -7.52 7.44
N ALA A 119 12.03 -8.56 6.85
CA ALA A 119 13.39 -8.53 6.34
C ALA A 119 13.58 -7.49 5.24
N ALA A 120 12.56 -7.25 4.43
CA ALA A 120 12.57 -6.20 3.40
C ALA A 120 12.44 -4.79 3.98
N GLY A 121 12.05 -4.65 5.25
CA GLY A 121 12.00 -3.36 5.94
C GLY A 121 10.63 -2.90 6.41
N ALA A 122 9.61 -3.77 6.38
CA ALA A 122 8.31 -3.42 6.92
C ALA A 122 8.41 -3.15 8.42
N CYS A 123 7.83 -2.04 8.85
CA CYS A 123 7.85 -1.63 10.27
C CYS A 123 6.93 -2.52 11.12
N ASP A 124 5.88 -3.04 10.51
CA ASP A 124 4.94 -3.96 11.13
C ASP A 124 4.36 -4.85 10.05
N VAL A 125 3.81 -5.99 10.44
CA VAL A 125 3.13 -6.90 9.52
C VAL A 125 1.79 -7.27 10.13
N ILE A 126 0.72 -7.05 9.37
CA ILE A 126 -0.63 -7.42 9.75
C ILE A 126 -1.11 -8.59 8.88
N THR A 127 -2.01 -9.39 9.40
CA THR A 127 -2.58 -10.53 8.68
C THR A 127 -4.03 -10.30 8.27
N ASP A 128 -4.62 -9.20 8.73
CA ASP A 128 -6.00 -8.82 8.43
C ASP A 128 -6.08 -7.29 8.42
N MET A 129 -6.76 -6.73 7.44
CA MET A 129 -6.89 -5.27 7.31
C MET A 129 -7.62 -4.63 8.49
N ARG A 130 -8.38 -5.42 9.26
CA ARG A 130 -9.01 -4.92 10.49
C ARG A 130 -8.00 -4.51 11.55
N ALA A 131 -6.77 -5.04 11.47
CA ALA A 131 -5.67 -4.66 12.38
C ALA A 131 -4.95 -3.37 11.95
N LEU A 132 -5.26 -2.82 10.78
CA LEU A 132 -4.53 -1.68 10.23
C LEU A 132 -4.62 -0.44 11.12
N LYS A 133 -5.79 -0.16 11.68
CA LYS A 133 -5.98 1.00 12.57
C LYS A 133 -5.02 0.96 13.76
N GLY A 134 -4.96 -0.18 14.44
CA GLY A 134 -4.07 -0.35 15.58
C GLY A 134 -2.61 -0.18 15.21
N ALA A 135 -2.20 -0.74 14.08
CA ALA A 135 -0.83 -0.63 13.59
C ALA A 135 -0.46 0.84 13.29
N ILE A 136 -1.37 1.60 12.70
CA ILE A 136 -1.13 3.02 12.40
C ILE A 136 -1.06 3.84 13.68
N ILE A 137 -1.94 3.59 14.64
CA ILE A 137 -1.92 4.28 15.93
C ILE A 137 -0.58 4.05 16.63
N ASP A 138 -0.09 2.81 16.63
CA ASP A 138 1.18 2.47 17.25
C ASP A 138 2.37 3.18 16.58
N LEU A 139 2.32 3.35 15.26
CA LEU A 139 3.41 3.96 14.50
C LEU A 139 3.36 5.49 14.50
N ARG A 140 2.17 6.08 14.49
CA ARG A 140 1.98 7.52 14.25
C ARG A 140 1.25 8.25 15.37
N GLY A 141 0.66 7.53 16.32
CA GLY A 141 -0.11 8.13 17.40
C GLY A 141 -1.45 8.72 16.96
N TRP A 142 -1.99 8.23 15.89
CA TRP A 142 -3.25 8.77 15.31
C TRP A 142 -4.49 8.34 16.08
#